data_9db1e327be58ddd6e9cc816e318c549a
#
_entry.id   9db1e327be58ddd6e9cc816e318c549a
#
_cell.length_a   1.000
_cell.length_b   1.000
_cell.length_c   1.000
_cell.angle_alpha   90.00
_cell.angle_beta   90.00
_cell.angle_gamma   90.00
#
_symmetry.space_group_name_H-M   'P 1'
#
loop_
_entity.id
_entity.type
_entity.pdbx_description
1 polymer ?
#
loop_
_entity_poly.entity_id
_entity_poly.type
_entity_poly.pdbx_seq_one_letter_code
_entity_poly.pdbx_strand_id
1 'polypeptide(L)' 'MDRTVTVWGKPHSVKISQSSRTSFTAVGNFQGEMLFARGHSAAAALAAWSGSAKSKMSKRA' A
#
# COMPACT_ATOMS: atom_id res chain seq x y z
N MET A 1 8.16 9.93 -1.57
CA MET A 1 6.96 10.50 -0.98
C MET A 1 6.33 9.50 -0.02
N ASP A 2 6.13 9.90 1.20
CA ASP A 2 5.60 9.02 2.22
C ASP A 2 4.17 9.35 2.56
N ARG A 3 3.36 8.33 2.76
CA ARG A 3 1.98 8.51 3.12
C ARG A 3 1.62 7.58 4.25
N THR A 4 0.57 7.93 4.97
CA THR A 4 0.08 7.09 6.05
C THR A 4 -1.28 6.56 5.65
N VAL A 5 -1.46 5.25 5.79
CA VAL A 5 -2.71 4.60 5.45
C VAL A 5 -3.22 3.87 6.67
N THR A 6 -4.51 4.00 6.93
CA THR A 6 -5.11 3.29 8.05
C THR A 6 -5.75 2.01 7.54
N VAL A 7 -5.29 0.89 8.06
CA VAL A 7 -5.84 -0.41 7.71
C VAL A 7 -6.28 -1.09 8.99
N TRP A 8 -7.55 -1.45 9.04
CA TRP A 8 -8.13 -2.07 10.22
C TRP A 8 -7.89 -1.24 11.49
N GLY A 9 -8.01 0.07 11.33
CA GLY A 9 -7.86 0.98 12.48
C GLY A 9 -6.43 1.26 12.90
N LYS A 10 -5.44 0.75 12.19
CA LYS A 10 -4.04 0.97 12.54
C LYS A 10 -3.33 1.74 11.44
N PRO A 11 -2.55 2.76 11.78
CA PRO A 11 -1.83 3.51 10.77
C PRO A 11 -0.58 2.77 10.30
N HIS A 12 -0.31 2.86 9.02
CA HIS A 12 0.86 2.25 8.43
C HIS A 12 1.55 3.26 7.52
N SER A 13 2.86 3.31 7.58
CA SER A 13 3.62 4.18 6.69
C SER A 13 3.85 3.48 5.37
N VAL A 14 3.54 4.15 4.29
CA VAL A 14 3.72 3.61 2.96
C VAL A 14 4.55 4.57 2.15
N LYS A 15 5.55 4.07 1.49
CA LYS A 15 6.41 4.87 0.65
C LYS A 15 5.92 4.79 -0.79
N ILE A 16 5.75 5.93 -1.41
CA ILE A 16 5.29 6.00 -2.79
C ILE A 16 6.46 6.39 -3.68
N SER A 17 6.67 5.61 -4.72
CA SER A 17 7.70 5.91 -5.70
C SER A 17 7.06 5.94 -7.07
N GLN A 18 7.52 6.85 -7.91
CA GLN A 18 7.05 6.90 -9.28
C GLN A 18 7.99 6.10 -10.15
N SER A 19 7.47 5.06 -10.78
CA SER A 19 8.29 4.21 -11.64
C SER A 19 8.34 4.76 -13.05
N SER A 20 7.27 5.38 -13.51
CA SER A 20 7.23 5.99 -14.82
C SER A 20 6.19 7.07 -14.78
N ARG A 21 5.95 7.73 -15.91
CA ARG A 21 4.98 8.80 -15.98
C ARG A 21 3.62 8.42 -15.46
N THR A 22 3.21 7.21 -15.71
CA THR A 22 1.86 6.78 -15.36
C THR A 22 1.85 5.63 -14.38
N SER A 23 2.96 5.36 -13.73
CA SER A 23 3.03 4.24 -12.80
C SER A 23 3.63 4.67 -11.48
N PHE A 24 2.94 4.34 -10.41
CA PHE A 24 3.40 4.60 -9.06
C PHE A 24 3.42 3.29 -8.31
N THR A 25 4.37 3.14 -7.42
CA THR A 25 4.49 1.94 -6.61
C THR A 25 4.41 2.33 -5.14
N ALA A 26 3.57 1.65 -4.40
CA ALA A 26 3.45 1.85 -2.97
C ALA A 26 4.13 0.67 -2.28
N VAL A 27 5.02 0.97 -1.35
CA VAL A 27 5.74 -0.05 -0.62
C VAL A 27 5.58 0.24 0.86
N GLY A 28 5.17 -0.73 1.62
CA GLY A 28 5.01 -0.53 3.04
C GLY A 28 5.13 -1.83 3.79
N ASN A 29 5.37 -1.68 5.09
CA ASN A 29 5.50 -2.82 5.97
C ASN A 29 4.15 -3.05 6.64
N PHE A 30 3.63 -4.25 6.54
CA PHE A 30 2.37 -4.57 7.16
C PHE A 30 2.56 -5.80 8.02
N GLN A 31 2.53 -5.60 9.33
CA GLN A 31 2.71 -6.68 10.30
C GLN A 31 3.99 -7.48 10.03
N GLY A 32 5.07 -6.77 9.82
CA GLY A 32 6.35 -7.40 9.61
C GLY A 32 6.59 -7.91 8.22
N GLU A 33 5.64 -7.66 7.32
CA GLU A 33 5.76 -8.14 5.96
C GLU A 33 5.75 -6.99 4.98
N MET A 34 6.64 -7.00 4.02
CA MET A 34 6.73 -5.94 3.04
C MET A 34 5.70 -6.17 1.94
N LEU A 35 4.85 -5.19 1.71
CA LEU A 35 3.84 -5.27 0.66
C LEU A 35 4.10 -4.25 -0.42
N PHE A 36 3.83 -4.63 -1.65
CA PHE A 36 4.00 -3.76 -2.80
C PHE A 36 2.67 -3.64 -3.53
N ALA A 37 2.41 -2.49 -4.09
CA ALA A 37 1.22 -2.29 -4.90
C ALA A 37 1.52 -1.25 -5.95
N ARG A 38 0.81 -1.29 -7.04
CA ARG A 38 0.99 -0.36 -8.14
C ARG A 38 -0.30 0.33 -8.50
N GLY A 39 -0.19 1.51 -9.05
CA GLY A 39 -1.36 2.24 -9.50
C GLY A 39 -0.97 3.29 -10.51
N HIS A 40 -1.97 3.91 -11.12
CA HIS A 40 -1.74 4.97 -12.09
C HIS A 40 -1.40 6.29 -11.43
N SER A 41 -1.62 6.40 -10.16
CA SER A 41 -1.33 7.61 -9.41
C SER A 41 -0.97 7.23 -8.00
N ALA A 42 -0.50 8.19 -7.22
CA ALA A 42 -0.15 7.92 -5.83
C ALA A 42 -1.37 7.42 -5.07
N ALA A 43 -2.53 8.03 -5.30
CA ALA A 43 -3.75 7.63 -4.62
C ALA A 43 -4.17 6.23 -5.03
N ALA A 44 -4.04 5.89 -6.31
CA ALA A 44 -4.39 4.57 -6.78
C ALA A 44 -3.44 3.51 -6.20
N ALA A 45 -2.17 3.83 -6.12
CA ALA A 45 -1.19 2.92 -5.55
C ALA A 45 -1.48 2.69 -4.07
N LEU A 46 -1.85 3.74 -3.36
CA LEU A 46 -2.21 3.62 -1.94
C LEU A 46 -3.45 2.78 -1.76
N ALA A 47 -4.44 2.97 -2.60
CA ALA A 47 -5.66 2.19 -2.52
C ALA A 47 -5.37 0.71 -2.78
N ALA A 48 -4.51 0.43 -3.74
CA ALA A 48 -4.13 -0.93 -4.04
C ALA A 48 -3.36 -1.56 -2.88
N TRP A 49 -2.46 -0.78 -2.27
CA TRP A 49 -1.71 -1.27 -1.12
C TRP A 49 -2.64 -1.60 0.04
N SER A 50 -3.57 -0.69 0.31
CA SER A 50 -4.53 -0.88 1.38
C SER A 50 -5.39 -2.12 1.12
N GLY A 51 -5.82 -2.30 -0.13
CA GLY A 51 -6.58 -3.48 -0.51
C GLY A 51 -5.79 -4.76 -0.30
N SER A 52 -4.52 -4.75 -0.66
CA SER A 52 -3.66 -5.90 -0.46
C SER A 52 -3.50 -6.22 1.02
N ALA A 53 -3.31 -5.19 1.83
CA ALA A 53 -3.15 -5.39 3.26
C ALA A 53 -4.41 -5.99 3.88
N LYS A 54 -5.56 -5.48 3.49
CA LYS A 54 -6.81 -6.00 3.99
C LYS A 54 -7.04 -7.44 3.56
N SER A 55 -6.68 -7.74 2.34
CA SER A 55 -6.82 -9.06 1.80
C SER A 55 -5.94 -10.05 2.54
N LYS A 56 -4.74 -9.64 2.92
CA LYS A 56 -3.87 -10.47 3.67
C LYS A 56 -4.45 -10.80 5.03
N MET A 57 -5.05 -9.81 5.66
CA MET A 57 -5.67 -10.02 6.95
C MET A 57 -6.85 -10.95 6.87
N SER A 58 -7.74 -10.75 5.95
CA SER A 58 -8.94 -11.53 5.88
C SER A 58 -8.72 -12.90 5.32
N LYS A 59 -7.54 -13.14 4.71
CA LYS A 59 -7.32 -14.38 4.14
C LYS A 59 -7.07 -15.47 5.13
N ARG A 60 -6.80 -15.19 6.34
CA ARG A 60 -6.57 -16.20 7.20
C ARG A 60 -7.74 -16.96 7.38
N ALA A 61 -7.90 -17.80 7.32
CA ALA A 61 -9.14 -18.45 7.48
C ALA A 61 -9.40 -19.32 8.25
#